data_12b6679c149d9b0596ab946e4dccc21b
#
_entry.id   12b6679c149d9b0596ab946e4dccc21b
#
_cell.length_a   1.000
_cell.length_b   1.000
_cell.length_c   1.000
_cell.angle_alpha   90.00
_cell.angle_beta   90.00
_cell.angle_gamma   90.00
#
_symmetry.space_group_name_H-M   'P 1'
#
loop_
_entity.id
_entity.type
_entity.pdbx_description
1 polymer ?
#
loop_
_entity_poly.entity_id
_entity_poly.type
_entity_poly.pdbx_seq_one_letter_code
_entity_poly.pdbx_strand_id
1 'polypeptide(L)'
;MGSERVAQALLAYGHELAETDKTGIVVSFTPNDEANRFVLDNPNAFLFAVIFDQGIQAERAWASPYFLSQRLGHFDLARMASMTPVELSQVIAKPPALHRYINNMADWLIAAAQKVLAEYDGDAANIWNDSPTATDLIGRLDAFVGIGQKKAAMATQILMRDMQVSVRRPSGTQVAYDAHIRRVFLRTGLVRRDDPTEITTAARAFSPDDPGAMDLPAWYVGRNWCHPTEPECGTCRLSTTCAGLTHLGTDTAY
;
A
#
# COMPACT_ATOMS: atom_id res chain seq x y z
N MET A 1 19.26 21.38 -8.01
CA MET A 1 20.49 20.57 -7.73
C MET A 1 20.35 19.72 -6.46
N GLY A 2 19.85 20.25 -5.33
CA GLY A 2 19.66 19.44 -4.12
C GLY A 2 18.55 18.39 -4.25
N SER A 3 17.36 18.81 -4.65
CA SER A 3 16.17 17.94 -4.80
C SER A 3 16.37 16.83 -5.83
N GLU A 4 17.07 17.11 -6.93
CA GLU A 4 17.42 16.12 -7.95
C GLU A 4 18.24 14.95 -7.37
N ARG A 5 19.28 15.27 -6.58
CA ARG A 5 20.11 14.24 -5.93
C ARG A 5 19.34 13.39 -4.95
N VAL A 6 18.41 13.99 -4.22
CA VAL A 6 17.53 13.27 -3.29
C VAL A 6 16.60 12.34 -4.06
N ALA A 7 15.98 12.82 -5.13
CA ALA A 7 15.09 12.01 -5.96
C ALA A 7 15.83 10.81 -6.57
N GLN A 8 17.03 11.03 -7.12
CA GLN A 8 17.88 9.97 -7.64
C GLN A 8 18.28 8.96 -6.56
N ALA A 9 18.63 9.42 -5.36
CA ALA A 9 18.96 8.54 -4.23
C ALA A 9 17.75 7.71 -3.77
N LEU A 10 16.55 8.29 -3.75
CA LEU A 10 15.32 7.55 -3.45
C LEU A 10 15.03 6.49 -4.52
N LEU A 11 15.10 6.84 -5.79
CA LEU A 11 14.85 5.89 -6.88
C LEU A 11 15.89 4.76 -6.87
N ALA A 12 17.17 5.08 -6.66
CA ALA A 12 18.23 4.08 -6.51
C ALA A 12 17.94 3.12 -5.35
N TYR A 13 17.51 3.65 -4.21
CA TYR A 13 17.11 2.83 -3.07
C TYR A 13 15.89 1.97 -3.38
N GLY A 14 14.91 2.48 -4.13
CA GLY A 14 13.77 1.69 -4.62
C GLY A 14 14.21 0.51 -5.49
N HIS A 15 15.19 0.68 -6.36
CA HIS A 15 15.78 -0.40 -7.15
C HIS A 15 16.49 -1.43 -6.27
N GLU A 16 17.29 -1.00 -5.28
CA GLU A 16 17.92 -1.92 -4.32
C GLU A 16 16.90 -2.77 -3.58
N LEU A 17 15.79 -2.17 -3.12
CA LEU A 17 14.71 -2.89 -2.45
C LEU A 17 14.09 -3.95 -3.38
N ALA A 18 13.82 -3.61 -4.63
CA ALA A 18 13.27 -4.53 -5.62
C ALA A 18 14.26 -5.66 -6.00
N GLU A 19 15.57 -5.41 -5.96
CA GLU A 19 16.59 -6.43 -6.25
C GLU A 19 16.79 -7.41 -5.09
N THR A 20 16.67 -6.96 -3.86
CA THR A 20 16.79 -7.81 -2.66
C THR A 20 15.71 -8.89 -2.66
N ASP A 21 14.53 -8.60 -3.23
CA ASP A 21 13.43 -9.56 -3.35
C ASP A 21 13.61 -10.59 -4.50
N LYS A 22 14.51 -10.36 -5.45
CA LYS A 22 14.77 -11.32 -6.56
C LYS A 22 15.42 -12.64 -6.13
N THR A 23 15.82 -12.76 -4.88
CA THR A 23 16.38 -13.99 -4.31
C THR A 23 15.34 -15.08 -4.03
N GLY A 24 14.09 -14.90 -4.51
CA GLY A 24 13.01 -15.89 -4.37
C GLY A 24 12.25 -15.79 -3.05
N ILE A 25 12.55 -14.78 -2.25
CA ILE A 25 11.76 -14.43 -1.08
C ILE A 25 10.74 -13.41 -1.55
N VAL A 26 9.55 -13.86 -1.69
CA VAL A 26 8.32 -13.11 -1.85
C VAL A 26 8.31 -11.89 -0.91
N VAL A 27 7.85 -10.74 -1.40
CA VAL A 27 7.65 -9.54 -0.58
C VAL A 27 7.03 -9.90 0.74
N SER A 28 7.78 -9.67 1.80
CA SER A 28 7.34 -9.98 3.15
C SER A 28 6.49 -8.84 3.70
N PHE A 29 5.19 -8.89 3.45
CA PHE A 29 4.24 -7.94 4.05
C PHE A 29 4.11 -8.15 5.55
N THR A 30 4.34 -9.37 6.01
CA THR A 30 4.17 -9.79 7.41
C THR A 30 5.30 -10.74 7.80
N PRO A 31 5.61 -10.92 9.10
CA PRO A 31 6.55 -11.94 9.55
C PRO A 31 5.98 -13.37 9.45
N ASN A 32 4.77 -13.55 8.92
CA ASN A 32 4.12 -14.85 8.75
C ASN A 32 4.18 -15.29 7.27
N ASP A 33 5.02 -16.27 6.96
CA ASP A 33 5.23 -16.74 5.58
C ASP A 33 3.98 -17.37 4.95
N GLU A 34 3.14 -18.03 5.75
CA GLU A 34 1.89 -18.60 5.24
C GLU A 34 0.89 -17.50 4.85
N ALA A 35 0.81 -16.44 5.67
CA ALA A 35 -0.02 -15.29 5.36
C ALA A 35 0.49 -14.54 4.12
N ASN A 36 1.82 -14.39 3.97
CA ASN A 36 2.42 -13.78 2.79
C ASN A 36 2.07 -14.58 1.52
N ARG A 37 2.29 -15.90 1.54
CA ARG A 37 1.94 -16.78 0.42
C ARG A 37 0.45 -16.73 0.11
N PHE A 38 -0.39 -16.80 1.13
CA PHE A 38 -1.85 -16.74 0.96
C PHE A 38 -2.32 -15.49 0.23
N VAL A 39 -1.76 -14.33 0.57
CA VAL A 39 -2.11 -13.04 -0.06
C VAL A 39 -1.57 -12.97 -1.49
N LEU A 40 -0.38 -13.50 -1.76
CA LEU A 40 0.23 -13.42 -3.09
C LEU A 40 -0.35 -14.42 -4.08
N ASP A 41 -0.70 -15.60 -3.60
CA ASP A 41 -1.26 -16.68 -4.43
C ASP A 41 -2.78 -16.53 -4.64
N ASN A 42 -3.44 -15.62 -3.91
CA ASN A 42 -4.89 -15.44 -3.97
C ASN A 42 -5.28 -13.97 -4.21
N PRO A 43 -5.69 -13.60 -5.44
CA PRO A 43 -6.08 -12.23 -5.78
C PRO A 43 -7.19 -11.64 -4.90
N ASN A 44 -8.14 -12.46 -4.47
CA ASN A 44 -9.20 -12.01 -3.56
C ASN A 44 -8.63 -11.70 -2.16
N ALA A 45 -7.65 -12.47 -1.70
CA ALA A 45 -6.97 -12.21 -0.42
C ALA A 45 -6.11 -10.95 -0.50
N PHE A 46 -5.45 -10.70 -1.64
CA PHE A 46 -4.73 -9.44 -1.89
C PHE A 46 -5.67 -8.23 -1.78
N LEU A 47 -6.81 -8.26 -2.47
CA LEU A 47 -7.80 -7.19 -2.40
C LEU A 47 -8.27 -6.96 -0.96
N PHE A 48 -8.53 -8.02 -0.21
CA PHE A 48 -8.95 -7.91 1.19
C PHE A 48 -7.84 -7.36 2.08
N ALA A 49 -6.56 -7.71 1.83
CA ALA A 49 -5.43 -7.13 2.56
C ALA A 49 -5.34 -5.62 2.38
N VAL A 50 -5.55 -5.14 1.14
CA VAL A 50 -5.63 -3.70 0.84
C VAL A 50 -6.79 -3.03 1.60
N ILE A 51 -7.95 -3.67 1.73
CA ILE A 51 -9.08 -3.15 2.51
C ILE A 51 -8.72 -3.09 3.99
N PHE A 52 -8.10 -4.14 4.55
CA PHE A 52 -7.66 -4.19 5.94
C PHE A 52 -6.59 -3.16 6.29
N ASP A 53 -5.82 -2.67 5.33
CA ASP A 53 -4.72 -1.72 5.56
C ASP A 53 -5.25 -0.32 5.89
N GLN A 54 -5.83 -0.18 7.09
CA GLN A 54 -6.39 1.08 7.58
C GLN A 54 -6.27 1.25 9.09
N GLY A 55 -5.40 2.15 9.53
CA GLY A 55 -5.32 2.56 10.93
C GLY A 55 -4.89 1.45 11.90
N ILE A 56 -4.22 0.43 11.40
CA ILE A 56 -3.51 -0.62 12.14
C ILE A 56 -2.13 -0.81 11.53
N GLN A 57 -1.27 -1.56 12.18
CA GLN A 57 0.04 -1.90 11.64
C GLN A 57 -0.10 -2.70 10.34
N ALA A 58 0.72 -2.37 9.34
CA ALA A 58 0.67 -3.00 8.02
C ALA A 58 0.79 -4.53 8.11
N GLU A 59 1.73 -5.03 8.90
CA GLU A 59 1.96 -6.46 9.08
C GLU A 59 0.71 -7.20 9.56
N ARG A 60 -0.07 -6.56 10.42
CA ARG A 60 -1.34 -7.11 10.92
C ARG A 60 -2.42 -7.05 9.85
N ALA A 61 -2.51 -5.93 9.13
CA ALA A 61 -3.48 -5.75 8.06
C ALA A 61 -3.30 -6.81 6.97
N TRP A 62 -2.05 -6.97 6.51
CA TRP A 62 -1.71 -7.90 5.44
C TRP A 62 -1.79 -9.38 5.84
N ALA A 63 -1.68 -9.72 7.13
CA ALA A 63 -1.94 -11.07 7.63
C ALA A 63 -3.43 -11.37 7.85
N SER A 64 -4.29 -10.34 7.93
CA SER A 64 -5.69 -10.51 8.31
C SER A 64 -6.52 -11.39 7.38
N PRO A 65 -6.36 -11.38 6.04
CA PRO A 65 -7.09 -12.30 5.15
C PRO A 65 -6.80 -13.78 5.43
N TYR A 66 -5.54 -14.12 5.71
CA TYR A 66 -5.14 -15.48 6.09
C TYR A 66 -5.83 -15.91 7.39
N PHE A 67 -5.77 -15.10 8.44
CA PHE A 67 -6.43 -15.43 9.70
C PHE A 67 -7.96 -15.41 9.59
N LEU A 68 -8.53 -14.58 8.72
CA LEU A 68 -9.96 -14.61 8.41
C LEU A 68 -10.35 -15.94 7.80
N SER A 69 -9.57 -16.43 6.82
CA SER A 69 -9.83 -17.75 6.19
C SER A 69 -9.78 -18.91 7.20
N GLN A 70 -8.81 -18.87 8.12
CA GLN A 70 -8.70 -19.87 9.19
C GLN A 70 -9.92 -19.87 10.12
N ARG A 71 -10.46 -18.69 10.46
CA ARG A 71 -11.61 -18.54 11.34
C ARG A 71 -12.92 -18.95 10.70
N LEU A 72 -13.04 -18.74 9.38
CA LEU A 72 -14.21 -19.13 8.58
C LEU A 72 -14.13 -20.60 8.16
N GLY A 73 -12.94 -21.20 8.10
CA GLY A 73 -12.70 -22.51 7.50
C GLY A 73 -12.77 -22.51 5.97
N HIS A 74 -12.80 -21.35 5.35
CA HIS A 74 -12.81 -21.15 3.89
C HIS A 74 -12.42 -19.72 3.52
N PHE A 75 -12.16 -19.49 2.21
CA PHE A 75 -12.04 -18.15 1.64
C PHE A 75 -12.88 -18.04 0.35
N ASP A 76 -14.15 -18.37 0.47
CA ASP A 76 -15.13 -18.38 -0.61
C ASP A 76 -15.94 -17.08 -0.58
N LEU A 77 -15.81 -16.27 -1.66
CA LEU A 77 -16.46 -14.97 -1.76
C LEU A 77 -18.00 -15.09 -1.81
N ALA A 78 -18.56 -16.12 -2.44
CA ALA A 78 -20.02 -16.28 -2.52
C ALA A 78 -20.62 -16.53 -1.13
N ARG A 79 -19.93 -17.33 -0.32
CA ARG A 79 -20.32 -17.55 1.09
C ARG A 79 -20.16 -16.27 1.92
N MET A 80 -19.05 -15.54 1.75
CA MET A 80 -18.83 -14.28 2.48
C MET A 80 -19.82 -13.20 2.06
N ALA A 81 -20.15 -13.08 0.78
CA ALA A 81 -21.13 -12.13 0.26
C ALA A 81 -22.57 -12.38 0.77
N SER A 82 -22.88 -13.61 1.19
CA SER A 82 -24.17 -13.97 1.78
C SER A 82 -24.24 -13.83 3.30
N MET A 83 -23.12 -13.54 3.96
CA MET A 83 -23.08 -13.29 5.40
C MET A 83 -23.75 -11.96 5.74
N THR A 84 -24.33 -11.88 6.93
CA THR A 84 -24.72 -10.59 7.50
C THR A 84 -23.49 -9.87 8.07
N PRO A 85 -23.49 -8.54 8.15
CA PRO A 85 -22.43 -7.78 8.81
C PRO A 85 -22.19 -8.23 10.26
N VAL A 86 -23.24 -8.62 10.97
CA VAL A 86 -23.15 -9.10 12.36
C VAL A 86 -22.36 -10.42 12.43
N GLU A 87 -22.66 -11.38 11.57
CA GLU A 87 -21.93 -12.66 11.54
C GLU A 87 -20.46 -12.47 11.24
N LEU A 88 -20.11 -11.67 10.20
CA LEU A 88 -18.73 -11.43 9.85
C LEU A 88 -17.99 -10.61 10.92
N SER A 89 -18.66 -9.63 11.54
CA SER A 89 -18.07 -8.85 12.64
C SER A 89 -17.71 -9.72 13.84
N GLN A 90 -18.52 -10.71 14.17
CA GLN A 90 -18.22 -11.68 15.24
C GLN A 90 -16.97 -12.51 14.91
N VAL A 91 -16.75 -12.86 13.65
CA VAL A 91 -15.54 -13.57 13.21
C VAL A 91 -14.30 -12.66 13.31
N ILE A 92 -14.41 -11.41 12.87
CA ILE A 92 -13.32 -10.42 12.94
C ILE A 92 -12.96 -10.10 14.40
N ALA A 93 -13.95 -10.03 15.29
CA ALA A 93 -13.79 -9.67 16.71
C ALA A 93 -13.13 -10.75 17.56
N LYS A 94 -13.11 -12.04 17.12
CA LYS A 94 -12.49 -13.12 17.92
C LYS A 94 -11.06 -12.73 18.33
N PRO A 95 -10.67 -12.95 19.60
CA PRO A 95 -9.33 -12.59 20.06
C PRO A 95 -8.20 -13.40 19.38
N PRO A 96 -7.06 -12.77 19.05
CA PRO A 96 -6.89 -11.33 18.94
C PRO A 96 -7.69 -10.76 17.76
N ALA A 97 -8.49 -9.71 17.95
CA ALA A 97 -9.34 -9.15 16.88
C ALA A 97 -8.52 -8.82 15.64
N LEU A 98 -9.02 -9.14 14.43
CA LEU A 98 -8.29 -8.90 13.18
C LEU A 98 -8.12 -7.40 12.90
N HIS A 99 -9.09 -6.59 13.30
CA HIS A 99 -9.06 -5.15 13.04
C HIS A 99 -9.69 -4.35 14.20
N ARG A 100 -9.29 -3.07 14.36
CA ARG A 100 -9.88 -2.17 15.35
C ARG A 100 -11.26 -1.65 14.95
N TYR A 101 -11.52 -1.49 13.64
CA TYR A 101 -12.79 -1.03 13.09
C TYR A 101 -13.64 -2.22 12.63
N ILE A 102 -14.06 -3.07 13.56
CA ILE A 102 -14.67 -4.38 13.31
C ILE A 102 -15.89 -4.29 12.40
N ASN A 103 -16.82 -3.39 12.70
CA ASN A 103 -18.08 -3.26 11.96
C ASN A 103 -17.83 -2.76 10.54
N ASN A 104 -17.03 -1.69 10.39
CA ASN A 104 -16.69 -1.16 9.08
C ASN A 104 -15.98 -2.22 8.22
N MET A 105 -15.08 -3.01 8.81
CA MET A 105 -14.42 -4.08 8.06
C MET A 105 -15.41 -5.14 7.59
N ALA A 106 -16.36 -5.55 8.43
CA ALA A 106 -17.38 -6.51 8.03
C ALA A 106 -18.20 -5.98 6.84
N ASP A 107 -18.69 -4.75 6.92
CA ASP A 107 -19.44 -4.11 5.84
C ASP A 107 -18.61 -4.03 4.54
N TRP A 108 -17.36 -3.57 4.63
CA TRP A 108 -16.51 -3.36 3.46
C TRP A 108 -16.09 -4.67 2.80
N LEU A 109 -15.80 -5.71 3.58
CA LEU A 109 -15.42 -7.01 3.03
C LEU A 109 -16.60 -7.72 2.36
N ILE A 110 -17.81 -7.61 2.92
CA ILE A 110 -19.04 -8.12 2.29
C ILE A 110 -19.31 -7.37 0.98
N ALA A 111 -19.25 -6.03 1.01
CA ALA A 111 -19.45 -5.22 -0.19
C ALA A 111 -18.39 -5.53 -1.27
N ALA A 112 -17.13 -5.73 -0.87
CA ALA A 112 -16.07 -6.12 -1.79
C ALA A 112 -16.32 -7.51 -2.39
N ALA A 113 -16.72 -8.50 -1.60
CA ALA A 113 -17.07 -9.83 -2.09
C ALA A 113 -18.22 -9.76 -3.09
N GLN A 114 -19.29 -9.03 -2.79
CA GLN A 114 -20.43 -8.81 -3.69
C GLN A 114 -20.01 -8.15 -5.00
N LYS A 115 -19.17 -7.10 -4.93
CA LYS A 115 -18.67 -6.39 -6.12
C LYS A 115 -17.79 -7.29 -6.99
N VAL A 116 -16.89 -8.06 -6.39
CA VAL A 116 -16.04 -9.00 -7.15
C VAL A 116 -16.89 -10.07 -7.85
N LEU A 117 -17.92 -10.59 -7.19
CA LEU A 117 -18.84 -11.55 -7.80
C LEU A 117 -19.64 -10.94 -8.97
N ALA A 118 -20.10 -9.71 -8.81
CA ALA A 118 -20.99 -9.07 -9.78
C ALA A 118 -20.23 -8.51 -11.01
N GLU A 119 -19.02 -7.98 -10.82
CA GLU A 119 -18.31 -7.21 -11.84
C GLU A 119 -17.02 -7.87 -12.33
N TYR A 120 -16.51 -8.88 -11.60
CA TYR A 120 -15.22 -9.52 -11.86
C TYR A 120 -15.28 -11.05 -11.82
N ASP A 121 -16.44 -11.63 -12.08
CA ASP A 121 -16.66 -13.09 -12.18
C ASP A 121 -16.16 -13.89 -10.95
N GLY A 122 -16.14 -13.28 -9.76
CA GLY A 122 -15.69 -13.90 -8.51
C GLY A 122 -14.18 -13.95 -8.31
N ASP A 123 -13.39 -13.38 -9.23
CA ASP A 123 -11.93 -13.32 -9.14
C ASP A 123 -11.41 -11.89 -9.23
N ALA A 124 -10.78 -11.40 -8.16
CA ALA A 124 -10.19 -10.07 -8.13
C ALA A 124 -9.05 -9.90 -9.14
N ALA A 125 -8.44 -10.97 -9.67
CA ALA A 125 -7.48 -10.88 -10.77
C ALA A 125 -8.07 -10.17 -12.00
N ASN A 126 -9.38 -10.29 -12.21
CA ASN A 126 -10.06 -9.62 -13.33
C ASN A 126 -10.10 -8.08 -13.19
N ILE A 127 -9.71 -7.52 -12.05
CA ILE A 127 -9.50 -6.07 -11.90
C ILE A 127 -8.29 -5.60 -12.72
N TRP A 128 -7.26 -6.48 -12.92
CA TRP A 128 -5.97 -6.10 -13.49
C TRP A 128 -5.41 -7.02 -14.58
N ASN A 129 -6.01 -8.18 -14.87
CA ASN A 129 -5.46 -9.16 -15.82
C ASN A 129 -5.60 -8.78 -17.31
N ASP A 130 -6.37 -7.73 -17.62
CA ASP A 130 -6.55 -7.19 -18.98
C ASP A 130 -5.48 -6.14 -19.37
N SER A 131 -4.41 -6.03 -18.60
CA SER A 131 -3.35 -5.03 -18.76
C SER A 131 -3.92 -3.61 -18.81
N PRO A 132 -4.59 -3.14 -17.76
CA PRO A 132 -5.17 -1.79 -17.72
C PRO A 132 -4.08 -0.71 -17.76
N THR A 133 -4.44 0.54 -18.02
CA THR A 133 -3.53 1.64 -17.72
C THR A 133 -3.41 1.82 -16.20
N ALA A 134 -2.31 2.42 -15.73
CA ALA A 134 -2.15 2.70 -14.28
C ALA A 134 -3.32 3.54 -13.73
N THR A 135 -3.77 4.52 -14.50
CA THR A 135 -4.92 5.37 -14.12
C THR A 135 -6.21 4.56 -14.02
N ASP A 136 -6.47 3.65 -14.98
CA ASP A 136 -7.66 2.80 -14.96
C ASP A 136 -7.62 1.84 -13.76
N LEU A 137 -6.44 1.24 -13.50
CA LEU A 137 -6.27 0.33 -12.37
C LEU A 137 -6.51 1.02 -11.03
N ILE A 138 -5.93 2.21 -10.83
CA ILE A 138 -6.17 3.03 -9.65
C ILE A 138 -7.68 3.31 -9.52
N GLY A 139 -8.34 3.71 -10.60
CA GLY A 139 -9.80 3.97 -10.59
C GLY A 139 -10.64 2.74 -10.26
N ARG A 140 -10.28 1.56 -10.81
CA ARG A 140 -10.97 0.29 -10.49
C ARG A 140 -10.83 -0.10 -9.02
N LEU A 141 -9.63 0.09 -8.44
CA LEU A 141 -9.36 -0.20 -7.03
C LEU A 141 -10.05 0.81 -6.10
N ASP A 142 -10.02 2.11 -6.43
CA ASP A 142 -10.68 3.17 -5.67
C ASP A 142 -12.22 3.02 -5.62
N ALA A 143 -12.80 2.29 -6.58
CA ALA A 143 -14.23 1.99 -6.60
C ALA A 143 -14.69 0.98 -5.53
N PHE A 144 -13.77 0.37 -4.77
CA PHE A 144 -14.11 -0.50 -3.64
C PHE A 144 -14.26 0.31 -2.36
N VAL A 145 -15.35 0.08 -1.64
CA VAL A 145 -15.56 0.70 -0.33
C VAL A 145 -14.42 0.31 0.61
N GLY A 146 -13.83 1.31 1.27
CA GLY A 146 -12.67 1.11 2.14
C GLY A 146 -11.32 1.20 1.42
N ILE A 147 -11.30 1.35 0.10
CA ILE A 147 -10.10 1.68 -0.68
C ILE A 147 -10.30 3.10 -1.21
N GLY A 148 -9.46 4.03 -0.79
CA GLY A 148 -9.39 5.37 -1.35
C GLY A 148 -8.12 5.53 -2.18
N GLN A 149 -7.92 6.71 -2.79
CA GLN A 149 -6.81 7.02 -3.68
C GLN A 149 -5.44 6.54 -3.16
N LYS A 150 -5.15 6.78 -1.88
CA LYS A 150 -3.89 6.34 -1.25
C LYS A 150 -3.67 4.83 -1.37
N LYS A 151 -4.67 4.04 -0.98
CA LYS A 151 -4.59 2.58 -1.01
C LYS A 151 -4.61 2.04 -2.44
N ALA A 152 -5.37 2.64 -3.32
CA ALA A 152 -5.39 2.28 -4.74
C ALA A 152 -4.04 2.53 -5.41
N ALA A 153 -3.38 3.66 -5.12
CA ALA A 153 -2.04 3.96 -5.62
C ALA A 153 -1.00 2.96 -5.09
N MET A 154 -1.00 2.69 -3.78
CA MET A 154 -0.13 1.70 -3.14
C MET A 154 -0.35 0.29 -3.72
N ALA A 155 -1.59 -0.16 -3.81
CA ALA A 155 -1.92 -1.48 -4.34
C ALA A 155 -1.48 -1.63 -5.81
N THR A 156 -1.65 -0.58 -6.63
CA THR A 156 -1.16 -0.56 -8.02
C THR A 156 0.35 -0.76 -8.08
N GLN A 157 1.13 -0.09 -7.24
CA GLN A 157 2.58 -0.27 -7.18
C GLN A 157 2.98 -1.69 -6.74
N ILE A 158 2.29 -2.26 -5.76
CA ILE A 158 2.52 -3.64 -5.31
C ILE A 158 2.21 -4.63 -6.45
N LEU A 159 1.08 -4.48 -7.13
CA LEU A 159 0.70 -5.33 -8.27
C LEU A 159 1.76 -5.29 -9.37
N MET A 160 2.26 -4.10 -9.73
CA MET A 160 3.29 -3.93 -10.76
C MET A 160 4.64 -4.51 -10.35
N ARG A 161 5.13 -4.14 -9.17
CA ARG A 161 6.48 -4.46 -8.70
C ARG A 161 6.58 -5.89 -8.19
N ASP A 162 5.66 -6.31 -7.32
CA ASP A 162 5.79 -7.53 -6.54
C ASP A 162 5.04 -8.72 -7.17
N MET A 163 3.89 -8.44 -7.79
CA MET A 163 3.07 -9.47 -8.46
C MET A 163 3.26 -9.50 -9.98
N GLN A 164 4.16 -8.68 -10.51
CA GLN A 164 4.53 -8.63 -11.94
C GLN A 164 3.32 -8.43 -12.89
N VAL A 165 2.28 -7.74 -12.40
CA VAL A 165 1.11 -7.42 -13.21
C VAL A 165 1.49 -6.45 -14.32
N SER A 166 1.13 -6.80 -15.56
CA SER A 166 1.37 -5.93 -16.71
C SER A 166 0.41 -4.74 -16.70
N VAL A 167 0.96 -3.54 -16.46
CA VAL A 167 0.21 -2.28 -16.46
C VAL A 167 0.74 -1.37 -17.56
N ARG A 168 -0.17 -0.87 -18.38
CA ARG A 168 0.17 0.09 -19.44
C ARG A 168 0.30 1.50 -18.87
N ARG A 169 1.14 2.32 -19.47
CA ARG A 169 1.34 3.74 -19.09
C ARG A 169 1.61 3.90 -17.59
N PRO A 170 2.72 3.37 -17.06
CA PRO A 170 3.09 3.56 -15.64
C PRO A 170 3.21 5.03 -15.23
N SER A 171 3.40 5.95 -16.19
CA SER A 171 3.37 7.40 -15.96
C SER A 171 2.06 7.91 -15.33
N GLY A 172 1.01 7.10 -15.33
CA GLY A 172 -0.24 7.37 -14.62
C GLY A 172 -0.24 6.95 -13.14
N THR A 173 0.82 6.32 -12.64
CA THR A 173 0.94 5.96 -11.23
C THR A 173 1.09 7.21 -10.34
N GLN A 174 0.90 7.04 -9.06
CA GLN A 174 0.96 8.10 -8.05
C GLN A 174 1.63 7.59 -6.78
N VAL A 175 2.22 8.47 -6.01
CA VAL A 175 2.64 8.17 -4.66
C VAL A 175 1.43 8.14 -3.72
N ALA A 176 1.42 7.21 -2.77
CA ALA A 176 0.40 7.13 -1.73
C ALA A 176 0.65 8.21 -0.68
N TYR A 177 -0.14 9.29 -0.72
CA TYR A 177 0.01 10.38 0.24
C TYR A 177 -0.29 9.92 1.67
N ASP A 178 0.76 9.71 2.46
CA ASP A 178 0.67 9.32 3.86
C ASP A 178 1.66 10.10 4.76
N ALA A 179 1.65 9.81 6.05
CA ALA A 179 2.49 10.48 7.03
C ALA A 179 4.00 10.29 6.79
N HIS A 180 4.41 9.16 6.21
CA HIS A 180 5.82 8.88 5.88
C HIS A 180 6.23 9.64 4.63
N ILE A 181 5.46 9.51 3.55
CA ILE A 181 5.71 10.15 2.25
C ILE A 181 5.79 11.67 2.42
N ARG A 182 4.75 12.29 3.01
CA ARG A 182 4.72 13.74 3.22
C ARG A 182 5.94 14.24 4.02
N ARG A 183 6.28 13.55 5.10
CA ARG A 183 7.40 13.92 5.97
C ARG A 183 8.74 13.82 5.24
N VAL A 184 8.96 12.73 4.51
CA VAL A 184 10.20 12.55 3.74
C VAL A 184 10.30 13.60 2.65
N PHE A 185 9.26 13.83 1.86
CA PHE A 185 9.28 14.84 0.79
C PHE A 185 9.55 16.24 1.31
N LEU A 186 8.95 16.64 2.44
CA LEU A 186 9.20 17.93 3.09
C LEU A 186 10.63 18.04 3.61
N ARG A 187 11.07 17.09 4.43
CA ARG A 187 12.36 17.15 5.12
C ARG A 187 13.57 17.04 4.20
N THR A 188 13.40 16.36 3.08
CA THR A 188 14.43 16.23 2.05
C THR A 188 14.47 17.44 1.10
N GLY A 189 13.45 18.32 1.16
CA GLY A 189 13.33 19.48 0.27
C GLY A 189 12.87 19.12 -1.15
N LEU A 190 12.27 17.96 -1.35
CA LEU A 190 11.60 17.60 -2.60
C LEU A 190 10.38 18.48 -2.87
N VAL A 191 9.67 18.85 -1.80
CA VAL A 191 8.56 19.81 -1.81
C VAL A 191 8.77 20.86 -0.71
N ARG A 192 8.07 21.98 -0.82
CA ARG A 192 8.14 23.08 0.15
C ARG A 192 6.93 23.15 1.07
N ARG A 193 5.81 22.60 0.66
CA ARG A 193 4.54 22.61 1.39
C ARG A 193 4.01 21.21 1.54
N ASP A 194 3.28 20.99 2.62
CA ASP A 194 2.52 19.77 2.88
C ASP A 194 1.20 19.81 2.09
N ASP A 195 1.31 19.52 0.81
CA ASP A 195 0.21 19.57 -0.14
C ASP A 195 0.25 18.34 -1.06
N PRO A 196 -0.83 17.52 -1.10
CA PRO A 196 -0.88 16.32 -1.93
C PRO A 196 -0.60 16.59 -3.41
N THR A 197 -1.05 17.73 -3.93
CA THR A 197 -0.84 18.11 -5.32
C THR A 197 0.62 18.44 -5.60
N GLU A 198 1.27 19.16 -4.68
CA GLU A 198 2.71 19.48 -4.79
C GLU A 198 3.55 18.19 -4.74
N ILE A 199 3.23 17.26 -3.83
CA ILE A 199 3.93 15.97 -3.71
C ILE A 199 3.75 15.13 -4.98
N THR A 200 2.53 15.02 -5.51
CA THR A 200 2.26 14.29 -6.75
C THR A 200 2.97 14.93 -7.94
N THR A 201 3.00 16.25 -8.00
CA THR A 201 3.68 17.00 -9.07
C THR A 201 5.19 16.78 -9.00
N ALA A 202 5.77 16.83 -7.81
CA ALA A 202 7.19 16.57 -7.60
C ALA A 202 7.57 15.14 -7.98
N ALA A 203 6.79 14.14 -7.54
CA ALA A 203 7.02 12.74 -7.91
C ALA A 203 7.00 12.55 -9.44
N ARG A 204 6.02 13.16 -10.12
CA ARG A 204 5.92 13.13 -11.59
C ARG A 204 7.07 13.85 -12.29
N ALA A 205 7.59 14.92 -11.72
CA ALA A 205 8.72 15.66 -12.28
C ALA A 205 10.04 14.89 -12.15
N PHE A 206 10.24 14.14 -11.05
CA PHE A 206 11.45 13.36 -10.80
C PHE A 206 11.41 11.95 -11.37
N SER A 207 10.24 11.37 -11.55
CA SER A 207 10.03 10.03 -12.12
C SER A 207 8.85 10.07 -13.12
N PRO A 208 9.02 10.67 -14.31
CA PRO A 208 7.91 10.89 -15.25
C PRO A 208 7.35 9.60 -15.84
N ASP A 209 8.16 8.55 -15.95
CA ASP A 209 7.75 7.26 -16.51
C ASP A 209 6.98 6.41 -15.49
N ASP A 210 7.30 6.53 -14.21
CA ASP A 210 6.61 5.86 -13.10
C ASP A 210 6.72 6.72 -11.82
N PRO A 211 5.85 7.72 -11.62
CA PRO A 211 5.87 8.57 -10.42
C PRO A 211 5.73 7.80 -9.12
N GLY A 212 4.98 6.69 -9.14
CA GLY A 212 4.77 5.83 -7.98
C GLY A 212 6.02 5.05 -7.54
N ALA A 213 7.05 4.94 -8.37
CA ALA A 213 8.31 4.30 -7.99
C ALA A 213 9.00 4.98 -6.79
N MET A 214 8.68 6.23 -6.51
CA MET A 214 9.17 6.96 -5.33
C MET A 214 8.46 6.56 -4.02
N ASP A 215 7.33 5.84 -4.09
CA ASP A 215 6.48 5.53 -2.94
C ASP A 215 7.20 4.63 -1.92
N LEU A 216 7.56 3.42 -2.32
CA LEU A 216 8.16 2.44 -1.43
C LEU A 216 9.44 2.94 -0.75
N PRO A 217 10.45 3.48 -1.47
CA PRO A 217 11.68 3.94 -0.83
C PRO A 217 11.44 5.11 0.12
N ALA A 218 10.52 6.04 -0.19
CA ALA A 218 10.17 7.12 0.70
C ALA A 218 9.45 6.62 1.96
N TRP A 219 8.56 5.63 1.82
CA TRP A 219 7.90 4.99 2.95
C TRP A 219 8.92 4.30 3.88
N TYR A 220 9.87 3.52 3.31
CA TYR A 220 10.93 2.87 4.10
C TYR A 220 11.83 3.89 4.81
N VAL A 221 12.22 4.97 4.14
CA VAL A 221 12.99 6.05 4.78
C VAL A 221 12.19 6.69 5.91
N GLY A 222 10.91 6.95 5.69
CA GLY A 222 10.03 7.54 6.69
C GLY A 222 9.80 6.66 7.91
N ARG A 223 9.75 5.34 7.70
CA ARG A 223 9.50 4.35 8.74
C ARG A 223 10.75 4.05 9.56
N ASN A 224 11.91 3.88 8.91
CA ASN A 224 13.09 3.33 9.56
C ASN A 224 14.06 4.41 10.09
N TRP A 225 14.04 5.62 9.55
CA TRP A 225 14.99 6.67 9.94
C TRP A 225 14.37 8.04 10.14
N CYS A 226 13.48 8.45 9.23
CA CYS A 226 12.92 9.80 9.27
C CYS A 226 11.71 9.87 10.21
N HIS A 227 11.91 9.56 11.50
CA HIS A 227 10.85 9.56 12.51
C HIS A 227 10.30 10.97 12.77
N PRO A 228 9.03 11.09 13.24
CA PRO A 228 8.42 12.42 13.49
C PRO A 228 9.24 13.29 14.46
N THR A 229 9.69 12.73 15.57
CA THR A 229 10.36 13.46 16.66
C THR A 229 11.87 13.32 16.64
N GLU A 230 12.41 12.13 16.61
CA GLU A 230 13.85 11.87 16.72
C GLU A 230 14.36 11.13 15.46
N PRO A 231 14.61 11.88 14.35
CA PRO A 231 15.07 11.25 13.11
C PRO A 231 16.53 10.79 13.23
N GLU A 232 16.79 9.57 12.75
CA GLU A 232 18.10 8.94 12.74
C GLU A 232 18.91 9.33 11.49
N CYS A 233 19.15 10.65 11.31
CA CYS A 233 19.75 11.21 10.10
C CYS A 233 21.15 10.64 9.80
N GLY A 234 21.95 10.31 10.82
CA GLY A 234 23.32 9.82 10.65
C GLY A 234 23.42 8.46 9.98
N THR A 235 22.42 7.59 10.15
CA THR A 235 22.34 6.24 9.57
C THR A 235 21.40 6.16 8.38
N CYS A 236 20.68 7.24 8.07
CA CYS A 236 19.69 7.31 7.02
C CYS A 236 20.31 7.10 5.63
N ARG A 237 19.62 6.35 4.77
CA ARG A 237 20.01 6.14 3.37
C ARG A 237 20.18 7.43 2.56
N LEU A 238 19.53 8.50 2.98
CA LEU A 238 19.59 9.82 2.33
C LEU A 238 20.54 10.79 3.04
N SER A 239 21.33 10.36 4.03
CA SER A 239 22.16 11.24 4.88
C SER A 239 23.07 12.20 4.10
N THR A 240 23.60 11.76 2.96
CA THR A 240 24.54 12.54 2.14
C THR A 240 23.85 13.50 1.15
N THR A 241 22.56 13.34 0.91
CA THR A 241 21.80 14.09 -0.10
C THR A 241 20.67 14.92 0.49
N CYS A 242 20.20 14.56 1.69
CA CYS A 242 19.06 15.18 2.35
C CYS A 242 19.36 16.62 2.81
N ALA A 243 18.41 17.51 2.62
CA ALA A 243 18.50 18.89 3.12
C ALA A 243 18.42 19.01 4.66
N GLY A 244 17.97 17.94 5.35
CA GLY A 244 17.91 17.88 6.80
C GLY A 244 16.89 18.82 7.44
N LEU A 245 15.80 19.16 6.77
CA LEU A 245 14.76 20.07 7.27
C LEU A 245 13.87 19.38 8.33
N THR A 246 14.49 18.92 9.42
CA THR A 246 13.86 18.08 10.44
C THR A 246 12.74 18.77 11.23
N HIS A 247 12.68 20.10 11.19
CA HIS A 247 11.60 20.90 11.78
C HIS A 247 10.28 20.85 10.98
N LEU A 248 10.33 20.34 9.74
CA LEU A 248 9.15 20.18 8.90
C LEU A 248 8.54 18.77 9.08
N GLY A 249 7.24 18.67 8.88
CA GLY A 249 6.54 17.37 8.93
C GLY A 249 6.59 16.70 10.32
N THR A 250 6.65 17.49 11.38
CA THR A 250 6.63 17.01 12.78
C THR A 250 5.22 16.70 13.25
N ASP A 251 4.20 17.08 12.48
CA ASP A 251 2.83 16.91 12.89
C ASP A 251 2.46 15.46 13.07
N THR A 252 2.00 15.24 14.23
CA THR A 252 1.50 14.06 14.89
C THR A 252 0.40 13.34 14.12
N ALA A 253 0.46 12.03 14.30
CA ALA A 253 -0.64 11.09 14.46
C ALA A 253 -1.98 11.40 13.73
N TYR A 254 -2.28 10.58 12.79
CA TYR A 254 -3.67 10.20 12.49
C TYR A 254 -4.09 9.05 13.42
#